data_096272e60f3f8b20db2c2285645dfdb2
#
_entry.id   096272e60f3f8b20db2c2285645dfdb2
#
_cell.length_a   1.000
_cell.length_b   1.000
_cell.length_c   1.000
_cell.angle_alpha   90.00
_cell.angle_beta   90.00
_cell.angle_gamma   90.00
#
_symmetry.space_group_name_H-M   'P 1'
#
loop_
_entity.id
_entity.type
_entity.pdbx_description
1 polymer ?
#
loop_
_entity_poly.entity_id
_entity_poly.type
_entity_poly.pdbx_seq_one_letter_code
_entity_poly.pdbx_strand_id
1 'polypeptide(L)'
;MNTTYSVKPERNDEHANGVTTQDIVKIQKHILGLAEITDPYKLLAADVNASKTITASDMAELRKLILGINSEFRNVKSWTFVPADYVFADPKSPWDAPRSADLMLDKSKVVDFISVKMGDVTGDSRANGAQGIQSRTNGKLSFEIKDQEVIAGESYRVSFKSSDFRNISGYQFTLKFDQSSLMYEGTESGVLKTTEANFGTKRVSEGMLTTSWNADKGLSYGKEDELFVINFTATRNGVLSKMMAINSNITSAQAYDEKDNLLEPVMGVRTDRGIVESGVFELYQNEPNPFSKETVVSYRLPESGAVKLTVYDVTGKVLRVYELKGQKGLNHHQISKGDLNATGVLYYQLDAADHTATKKM
;
A
#
# COMPACT_ATOMS: atom_id res chain seq x y z
N MET A 1 -28.70 29.10 33.22
CA MET A 1 -27.63 29.65 32.36
C MET A 1 -27.56 28.75 31.14
N ASN A 2 -27.79 29.29 29.97
CA ASN A 2 -27.62 28.53 28.73
C ASN A 2 -26.12 28.54 28.39
N THR A 3 -25.44 27.42 28.62
CA THR A 3 -24.05 27.26 28.24
C THR A 3 -23.94 26.58 26.89
N THR A 4 -23.25 27.23 25.96
CA THR A 4 -22.94 26.65 24.66
C THR A 4 -21.69 25.79 24.77
N TYR A 5 -21.72 24.60 24.23
CA TYR A 5 -20.61 23.66 24.16
C TYR A 5 -20.24 23.44 22.68
N SER A 6 -18.94 23.41 22.39
CA SER A 6 -18.42 23.05 21.07
C SER A 6 -17.84 21.64 21.12
N VAL A 7 -18.38 20.73 20.31
CA VAL A 7 -17.93 19.34 20.18
C VAL A 7 -17.11 19.23 18.90
N LYS A 8 -15.86 18.78 19.04
CA LYS A 8 -14.93 18.63 17.92
C LYS A 8 -14.26 17.26 18.00
N PRO A 9 -14.58 16.31 17.12
CA PRO A 9 -13.87 15.05 16.99
C PRO A 9 -12.45 15.27 16.44
N GLU A 10 -11.50 14.48 16.91
CA GLU A 10 -10.14 14.52 16.39
C GLU A 10 -9.57 13.12 16.24
N ARG A 11 -8.89 12.86 15.10
CA ARG A 11 -8.14 11.65 14.85
C ARG A 11 -6.95 11.96 13.92
N ASN A 12 -5.75 11.46 14.27
CA ASN A 12 -4.54 11.66 13.47
C ASN A 12 -3.63 10.43 13.53
N ASP A 13 -4.14 9.30 13.03
CA ASP A 13 -3.44 8.03 12.95
C ASP A 13 -3.68 7.36 11.59
N GLU A 14 -3.07 6.22 11.35
CA GLU A 14 -3.26 5.41 10.14
C GLU A 14 -3.17 6.24 8.85
N HIS A 15 -2.13 7.06 8.74
CA HIS A 15 -2.01 8.09 7.70
C HIS A 15 -2.16 7.55 6.28
N ALA A 16 -1.60 6.37 5.97
CA ALA A 16 -1.65 5.74 4.65
C ALA A 16 -2.90 4.84 4.42
N ASN A 17 -3.77 4.66 5.44
CA ASN A 17 -4.97 3.83 5.31
C ASN A 17 -5.90 4.37 4.22
N GLY A 18 -6.20 3.58 3.18
CA GLY A 18 -7.01 3.95 2.03
C GLY A 18 -6.36 4.95 1.07
N VAL A 19 -5.11 5.38 1.31
CA VAL A 19 -4.42 6.32 0.41
C VAL A 19 -3.55 5.56 -0.59
N THR A 20 -3.93 5.58 -1.85
CA THR A 20 -3.34 4.77 -2.91
C THR A 20 -3.10 5.55 -4.20
N THR A 21 -2.38 4.97 -5.13
CA THR A 21 -2.19 5.55 -6.47
C THR A 21 -3.51 5.71 -7.23
N GLN A 22 -4.55 4.94 -6.89
CA GLN A 22 -5.88 5.11 -7.50
C GLN A 22 -6.50 6.47 -7.15
N ASP A 23 -6.28 6.98 -5.93
CA ASP A 23 -6.71 8.32 -5.54
C ASP A 23 -6.05 9.39 -6.39
N ILE A 24 -4.74 9.24 -6.66
CA ILE A 24 -4.01 10.14 -7.56
C ILE A 24 -4.61 10.11 -8.98
N VAL A 25 -4.95 8.92 -9.51
CA VAL A 25 -5.61 8.79 -10.83
C VAL A 25 -6.94 9.54 -10.85
N LYS A 26 -7.77 9.42 -9.81
CA LYS A 26 -9.06 10.11 -9.74
C LYS A 26 -8.91 11.63 -9.60
N ILE A 27 -7.97 12.09 -8.79
CA ILE A 27 -7.65 13.51 -8.65
C ILE A 27 -7.10 14.05 -9.97
N GLN A 28 -6.24 13.33 -10.67
CA GLN A 28 -5.73 13.73 -11.99
C GLN A 28 -6.86 13.89 -13.01
N LYS A 29 -7.78 12.91 -13.08
CA LYS A 29 -8.95 12.98 -13.97
C LYS A 29 -9.85 14.17 -13.63
N HIS A 30 -10.01 14.49 -12.35
CA HIS A 30 -10.77 15.68 -11.90
C HIS A 30 -10.10 16.99 -12.36
N ILE A 31 -8.80 17.16 -12.13
CA ILE A 31 -8.02 18.34 -12.53
C ILE A 31 -8.09 18.57 -14.06
N LEU A 32 -8.06 17.47 -14.84
CA LEU A 32 -8.13 17.50 -16.30
C LEU A 32 -9.56 17.63 -16.84
N GLY A 33 -10.58 17.66 -15.98
CA GLY A 33 -11.99 17.71 -16.39
C GLY A 33 -12.49 16.43 -17.10
N LEU A 34 -11.77 15.32 -16.98
CA LEU A 34 -12.13 14.03 -17.59
C LEU A 34 -13.19 13.28 -16.78
N ALA A 35 -13.14 13.40 -15.45
CA ALA A 35 -14.11 12.85 -14.52
C ALA A 35 -14.12 13.71 -13.24
N GLU A 36 -15.15 14.55 -13.10
CA GLU A 36 -15.27 15.43 -11.95
C GLU A 36 -15.59 14.66 -10.66
N ILE A 37 -14.91 15.01 -9.57
CA ILE A 37 -15.31 14.62 -8.22
C ILE A 37 -16.42 15.58 -7.80
N THR A 38 -17.63 15.07 -7.62
CA THR A 38 -18.82 15.85 -7.29
C THR A 38 -19.24 15.75 -5.82
N ASP A 39 -18.72 14.75 -5.10
CA ASP A 39 -18.97 14.55 -3.67
C ASP A 39 -18.14 15.56 -2.86
N PRO A 40 -18.77 16.46 -2.06
CA PRO A 40 -18.07 17.47 -1.29
C PRO A 40 -17.09 16.88 -0.26
N TYR A 41 -17.38 15.71 0.29
CA TYR A 41 -16.47 15.05 1.22
C TYR A 41 -15.23 14.52 0.52
N LYS A 42 -15.35 14.02 -0.71
CA LYS A 42 -14.21 13.60 -1.53
C LYS A 42 -13.38 14.77 -2.02
N LEU A 43 -13.99 15.93 -2.29
CA LEU A 43 -13.26 17.16 -2.56
C LEU A 43 -12.44 17.59 -1.35
N LEU A 44 -13.04 17.55 -0.14
CA LEU A 44 -12.29 17.79 1.11
C LEU A 44 -11.14 16.82 1.29
N ALA A 45 -11.36 15.52 1.00
CA ALA A 45 -10.32 14.49 1.09
C ALA A 45 -9.15 14.74 0.12
N ALA A 46 -9.42 15.30 -1.05
CA ALA A 46 -8.42 15.56 -2.10
C ALA A 46 -7.48 16.73 -1.78
N ASP A 47 -7.92 17.73 -1.02
CA ASP A 47 -7.12 18.92 -0.64
C ASP A 47 -6.22 18.63 0.56
N VAL A 48 -5.16 17.87 0.31
CA VAL A 48 -4.24 17.41 1.38
C VAL A 48 -3.21 18.46 1.81
N ASN A 49 -3.12 19.57 1.09
CA ASN A 49 -2.26 20.70 1.44
C ASN A 49 -3.02 21.87 2.08
N ALA A 50 -4.35 21.79 2.21
CA ALA A 50 -5.25 22.80 2.76
C ALA A 50 -5.23 24.14 1.98
N SER A 51 -5.07 24.06 0.66
CA SER A 51 -5.05 25.26 -0.21
C SER A 51 -6.42 25.73 -0.65
N LYS A 52 -7.47 24.99 -0.33
CA LYS A 52 -8.85 25.19 -0.81
C LYS A 52 -8.98 25.03 -2.34
N THR A 53 -8.06 24.30 -2.95
CA THR A 53 -8.06 23.98 -4.39
C THR A 53 -7.43 22.61 -4.61
N ILE A 54 -7.90 21.88 -5.61
CA ILE A 54 -7.33 20.59 -5.97
C ILE A 54 -6.40 20.77 -7.16
N THR A 55 -5.11 20.47 -6.96
CA THR A 55 -4.05 20.73 -7.93
C THR A 55 -3.03 19.60 -8.00
N ALA A 56 -2.06 19.70 -8.91
CA ALA A 56 -0.91 18.80 -8.97
C ALA A 56 -0.07 18.79 -7.68
N SER A 57 -0.17 19.84 -6.85
CA SER A 57 0.51 19.88 -5.53
C SER A 57 -0.06 18.85 -4.58
N ASP A 58 -1.39 18.63 -4.57
CA ASP A 58 -2.04 17.63 -3.76
C ASP A 58 -1.63 16.23 -4.20
N MET A 59 -1.58 15.98 -5.51
CA MET A 59 -1.08 14.72 -6.07
C MET A 59 0.37 14.44 -5.66
N ALA A 60 1.21 15.47 -5.60
CA ALA A 60 2.60 15.33 -5.17
C ALA A 60 2.71 14.99 -3.68
N GLU A 61 1.92 15.61 -2.81
CA GLU A 61 1.89 15.30 -1.37
C GLU A 61 1.32 13.88 -1.12
N LEU A 62 0.26 13.49 -1.83
CA LEU A 62 -0.27 12.12 -1.80
C LEU A 62 0.80 11.10 -2.17
N ARG A 63 1.52 11.34 -3.28
CA ARG A 63 2.58 10.43 -3.73
C ARG A 63 3.69 10.29 -2.71
N LYS A 64 4.11 11.36 -2.05
CA LYS A 64 5.13 11.31 -0.98
C LYS A 64 4.69 10.44 0.19
N LEU A 65 3.40 10.49 0.56
CA LEU A 65 2.84 9.62 1.60
C LEU A 65 2.82 8.14 1.13
N ILE A 66 2.31 7.87 -0.07
CA ILE A 66 2.26 6.52 -0.67
C ILE A 66 3.67 5.89 -0.75
N LEU A 67 4.65 6.67 -1.14
CA LEU A 67 6.05 6.22 -1.25
C LEU A 67 6.76 6.10 0.11
N GLY A 68 6.11 6.48 1.22
CA GLY A 68 6.72 6.48 2.55
C GLY A 68 7.86 7.50 2.70
N ILE A 69 7.95 8.50 1.82
CA ILE A 69 8.86 9.65 1.94
C ILE A 69 8.41 10.50 3.13
N ASN A 70 7.12 10.79 3.22
CA ASN A 70 6.48 11.40 4.38
C ASN A 70 5.69 10.32 5.14
N SER A 71 5.66 10.40 6.47
CA SER A 71 4.83 9.54 7.32
C SER A 71 3.41 10.08 7.51
N GLU A 72 3.20 11.36 7.23
CA GLU A 72 1.94 12.08 7.40
C GLU A 72 1.87 13.31 6.49
N PHE A 73 0.69 13.88 6.30
CA PHE A 73 0.52 15.18 5.65
C PHE A 73 0.95 16.31 6.60
N ARG A 74 1.55 17.38 6.03
CA ARG A 74 2.05 18.50 6.83
C ARG A 74 0.97 19.44 7.33
N ASN A 75 -0.05 19.68 6.52
CA ASN A 75 -1.01 20.77 6.72
C ASN A 75 -2.38 20.29 7.19
N VAL A 76 -2.65 18.97 7.12
CA VAL A 76 -3.93 18.38 7.52
C VAL A 76 -3.69 17.15 8.39
N LYS A 77 -4.61 16.89 9.33
CA LYS A 77 -4.65 15.62 10.07
C LYS A 77 -5.10 14.49 9.13
N SER A 78 -4.82 13.25 9.48
CA SER A 78 -5.22 12.08 8.66
C SER A 78 -6.74 11.94 8.50
N TRP A 79 -7.52 12.47 9.45
CA TRP A 79 -8.97 12.50 9.40
C TRP A 79 -9.49 13.92 9.67
N THR A 80 -10.54 14.30 8.96
CA THR A 80 -11.35 15.48 9.25
C THR A 80 -12.82 15.07 9.44
N PHE A 81 -13.57 15.88 10.17
CA PHE A 81 -14.94 15.57 10.55
C PHE A 81 -15.84 16.75 10.22
N VAL A 82 -17.00 16.48 9.64
CA VAL A 82 -18.03 17.49 9.32
C VAL A 82 -19.31 17.06 10.06
N PRO A 83 -20.03 17.97 10.77
CA PRO A 83 -21.33 17.63 11.37
C PRO A 83 -22.26 16.97 10.34
N ALA A 84 -22.91 15.88 10.71
CA ALA A 84 -23.70 15.08 9.78
C ALA A 84 -24.94 15.81 9.24
N ASP A 85 -25.43 16.81 9.98
CA ASP A 85 -26.56 17.65 9.64
C ASP A 85 -26.18 18.89 8.82
N TYR A 86 -24.85 19.09 8.54
CA TYR A 86 -24.39 20.23 7.77
C TYR A 86 -24.77 20.09 6.29
N VAL A 87 -25.37 21.14 5.76
CA VAL A 87 -25.73 21.25 4.33
C VAL A 87 -24.77 22.20 3.64
N PHE A 88 -24.05 21.70 2.65
CA PHE A 88 -23.13 22.51 1.87
C PHE A 88 -23.88 23.55 1.03
N ALA A 89 -23.57 24.82 1.22
CA ALA A 89 -24.14 25.91 0.41
C ALA A 89 -23.68 25.78 -1.06
N ASP A 90 -22.44 25.40 -1.28
CA ASP A 90 -21.89 25.01 -2.57
C ASP A 90 -21.13 23.68 -2.43
N PRO A 91 -21.70 22.57 -2.90
CA PRO A 91 -21.03 21.27 -2.86
C PRO A 91 -19.71 21.21 -3.65
N LYS A 92 -19.49 22.10 -4.61
CA LYS A 92 -18.25 22.19 -5.40
C LYS A 92 -17.15 22.99 -4.69
N SER A 93 -17.50 23.73 -3.63
CA SER A 93 -16.56 24.51 -2.80
C SER A 93 -16.76 24.20 -1.31
N PRO A 94 -16.44 22.99 -0.85
CA PRO A 94 -16.79 22.52 0.50
C PRO A 94 -15.84 23.02 1.61
N TRP A 95 -14.90 23.88 1.29
CA TRP A 95 -13.74 24.21 2.12
C TRP A 95 -14.08 24.83 3.47
N ASP A 96 -15.16 25.60 3.55
CA ASP A 96 -15.58 26.31 4.74
C ASP A 96 -16.56 25.51 5.63
N ALA A 97 -16.74 24.20 5.34
CA ALA A 97 -17.55 23.34 6.18
C ALA A 97 -17.01 23.29 7.63
N PRO A 98 -17.88 23.39 8.65
CA PRO A 98 -17.47 23.39 10.05
C PRO A 98 -16.84 22.06 10.43
N ARG A 99 -15.88 22.11 11.38
CA ARG A 99 -15.21 20.95 11.95
C ARG A 99 -15.62 20.67 13.38
N SER A 100 -16.59 21.42 13.89
CA SER A 100 -17.20 21.28 15.21
C SER A 100 -18.69 21.52 15.11
N ALA A 101 -19.41 21.04 16.09
CA ALA A 101 -20.82 21.35 16.27
C ALA A 101 -21.02 22.11 17.59
N ASP A 102 -21.67 23.26 17.54
CA ASP A 102 -22.01 24.06 18.71
C ASP A 102 -23.43 23.73 19.16
N LEU A 103 -23.62 23.41 20.44
CA LEU A 103 -24.90 23.04 21.00
C LEU A 103 -25.11 23.59 22.39
N MET A 104 -26.37 23.93 22.70
CA MET A 104 -26.82 24.19 24.05
C MET A 104 -27.29 22.88 24.70
N LEU A 105 -26.72 22.53 25.83
CA LEU A 105 -27.14 21.34 26.58
C LEU A 105 -28.25 21.72 27.57
N ASP A 106 -29.47 21.44 27.17
CA ASP A 106 -30.68 21.42 28.01
C ASP A 106 -31.05 20.01 28.47
N LYS A 107 -30.57 18.98 27.74
CA LYS A 107 -30.72 17.55 27.96
C LYS A 107 -29.66 16.77 27.21
N SER A 108 -29.63 15.45 27.31
CA SER A 108 -28.79 14.58 26.48
C SER A 108 -29.05 14.82 24.99
N LYS A 109 -27.97 15.05 24.25
CA LYS A 109 -27.98 15.20 22.78
C LYS A 109 -27.00 14.24 22.14
N VAL A 110 -27.36 13.72 20.99
CA VAL A 110 -26.47 12.96 20.09
C VAL A 110 -26.00 13.92 19.01
N VAL A 111 -24.70 13.92 18.74
CA VAL A 111 -24.10 14.71 17.68
C VAL A 111 -23.30 13.76 16.79
N ASP A 112 -23.73 13.63 15.55
CA ASP A 112 -23.10 12.77 14.56
C ASP A 112 -22.19 13.57 13.64
N PHE A 113 -21.10 12.94 13.19
CA PHE A 113 -20.15 13.51 12.27
C PHE A 113 -19.87 12.55 11.12
N ILE A 114 -19.75 13.10 9.93
CA ILE A 114 -19.19 12.38 8.78
C ILE A 114 -17.68 12.47 8.88
N SER A 115 -17.02 11.32 8.95
CA SER A 115 -15.56 11.22 8.95
C SER A 115 -15.03 11.20 7.52
N VAL A 116 -14.07 12.05 7.23
CA VAL A 116 -13.41 12.15 5.93
C VAL A 116 -11.94 11.77 6.12
N LYS A 117 -11.52 10.71 5.45
CA LYS A 117 -10.10 10.31 5.43
C LYS A 117 -9.36 11.18 4.40
N MET A 118 -8.41 11.97 4.87
CA MET A 118 -7.62 12.84 3.99
C MET A 118 -6.74 11.99 3.05
N GLY A 119 -6.81 12.32 1.77
CA GLY A 119 -6.12 11.61 0.70
C GLY A 119 -6.90 10.45 0.07
N ASP A 120 -7.99 9.99 0.67
CA ASP A 120 -8.82 8.89 0.18
C ASP A 120 -10.06 9.43 -0.55
N VAL A 121 -9.98 9.55 -1.87
CA VAL A 121 -11.11 9.94 -2.72
C VAL A 121 -11.86 8.73 -3.29
N THR A 122 -11.29 7.53 -3.18
CA THR A 122 -11.93 6.26 -3.56
C THR A 122 -12.94 5.82 -2.52
N GLY A 123 -12.66 6.07 -1.24
CA GLY A 123 -13.51 5.72 -0.10
C GLY A 123 -13.27 4.29 0.39
N ASP A 124 -12.06 3.77 0.21
CA ASP A 124 -11.68 2.43 0.62
C ASP A 124 -10.97 2.38 1.99
N SER A 125 -10.75 3.55 2.63
CA SER A 125 -10.26 3.64 4.01
C SER A 125 -11.24 3.02 5.01
N ARG A 126 -10.67 2.46 6.08
CA ARG A 126 -11.47 1.78 7.12
C ARG A 126 -11.25 2.41 8.47
N ALA A 127 -12.36 2.78 9.13
CA ALA A 127 -12.35 3.53 10.37
C ALA A 127 -11.63 2.83 11.54
N ASN A 128 -11.50 1.50 11.53
CA ASN A 128 -10.97 0.71 12.66
C ASN A 128 -9.68 -0.05 12.33
N GLY A 129 -8.93 0.34 11.28
CA GLY A 129 -7.71 -0.38 10.87
C GLY A 129 -7.97 -1.85 10.47
N ALA A 130 -9.22 -2.27 10.46
CA ALA A 130 -9.60 -3.55 9.89
C ALA A 130 -9.40 -3.45 8.38
N GLN A 131 -8.19 -3.71 7.92
CA GLN A 131 -8.01 -4.08 6.53
C GLN A 131 -8.82 -5.37 6.35
N GLY A 132 -10.07 -5.19 5.93
CA GLY A 132 -10.88 -6.33 5.57
C GLY A 132 -10.20 -7.04 4.42
N ILE A 133 -10.60 -8.27 4.21
CA ILE A 133 -10.25 -9.10 3.06
C ILE A 133 -9.98 -8.18 1.88
N GLN A 134 -8.70 -8.12 1.43
CA GLN A 134 -8.33 -7.38 0.23
C GLN A 134 -9.37 -7.69 -0.83
N SER A 135 -9.97 -6.66 -1.42
CA SER A 135 -10.93 -6.86 -2.51
C SER A 135 -10.24 -7.83 -3.47
N ARG A 136 -10.95 -8.89 -3.85
CA ARG A 136 -10.37 -9.94 -4.71
C ARG A 136 -9.76 -9.25 -5.91
N THR A 137 -8.46 -9.41 -6.09
CA THR A 137 -7.77 -8.88 -7.28
C THR A 137 -8.36 -9.56 -8.51
N ASN A 138 -8.67 -8.77 -9.53
CA ASN A 138 -9.24 -9.28 -10.80
C ASN A 138 -8.17 -9.86 -11.74
N GLY A 139 -6.94 -10.08 -11.22
CA GLY A 139 -5.82 -10.62 -11.98
C GLY A 139 -4.48 -10.15 -11.42
N LYS A 140 -3.43 -10.44 -12.17
CA LYS A 140 -2.06 -10.05 -11.86
C LYS A 140 -1.54 -9.09 -12.93
N LEU A 141 -0.61 -8.22 -12.53
CA LEU A 141 0.25 -7.43 -13.43
C LEU A 141 1.70 -7.85 -13.17
N SER A 142 2.31 -8.52 -14.15
CA SER A 142 3.68 -8.99 -14.02
C SER A 142 4.69 -7.90 -14.35
N PHE A 143 5.60 -7.60 -13.44
CA PHE A 143 6.80 -6.81 -13.68
C PHE A 143 7.98 -7.76 -13.86
N GLU A 144 8.48 -7.86 -15.08
CA GLU A 144 9.38 -8.90 -15.53
C GLU A 144 10.80 -8.39 -15.67
N ILE A 145 11.76 -9.12 -15.10
CA ILE A 145 13.21 -8.88 -15.26
C ILE A 145 13.86 -10.08 -15.99
N LYS A 146 14.94 -9.82 -16.68
CA LYS A 146 15.79 -10.91 -17.22
C LYS A 146 16.63 -11.46 -16.06
N ASP A 147 16.59 -12.79 -15.91
CA ASP A 147 17.48 -13.45 -14.95
C ASP A 147 18.92 -13.48 -15.45
N GLN A 148 19.85 -13.21 -14.55
CA GLN A 148 21.26 -13.27 -14.85
C GLN A 148 22.10 -13.47 -13.59
N GLU A 149 23.27 -14.09 -13.76
CA GLU A 149 24.28 -14.10 -12.72
C GLU A 149 24.84 -12.70 -12.54
N VAL A 150 25.12 -12.34 -11.30
CA VAL A 150 25.74 -11.08 -10.94
C VAL A 150 27.09 -11.33 -10.25
N ILE A 151 28.08 -10.53 -10.57
CA ILE A 151 29.46 -10.63 -10.10
C ILE A 151 29.76 -9.41 -9.23
N ALA A 152 30.35 -9.66 -8.07
CA ALA A 152 30.71 -8.58 -7.15
C ALA A 152 31.63 -7.53 -7.81
N GLY A 153 31.31 -6.27 -7.61
CA GLY A 153 32.02 -5.11 -8.19
C GLY A 153 31.48 -4.65 -9.56
N GLU A 154 30.59 -5.41 -10.20
CA GLU A 154 30.01 -5.02 -11.48
C GLU A 154 28.67 -4.28 -11.32
N SER A 155 28.40 -3.36 -12.25
CA SER A 155 27.14 -2.60 -12.31
C SER A 155 26.15 -3.25 -13.26
N TYR A 156 24.87 -3.25 -12.88
CA TYR A 156 23.79 -3.90 -13.59
C TYR A 156 22.65 -2.93 -13.83
N ARG A 157 22.22 -2.86 -15.08
CA ARG A 157 21.03 -2.14 -15.53
C ARG A 157 19.87 -3.12 -15.57
N VAL A 158 18.99 -3.08 -14.58
CA VAL A 158 17.85 -3.99 -14.44
C VAL A 158 16.61 -3.37 -15.08
N SER A 159 16.28 -3.83 -16.28
CA SER A 159 15.10 -3.38 -17.02
C SER A 159 13.86 -4.14 -16.55
N PHE A 160 12.82 -3.39 -16.17
CA PHE A 160 11.49 -3.92 -15.85
C PHE A 160 10.62 -3.85 -17.10
N LYS A 161 10.09 -4.99 -17.52
CA LYS A 161 9.19 -5.17 -18.66
C LYS A 161 7.88 -5.81 -18.18
N SER A 162 6.91 -5.97 -19.09
CA SER A 162 5.67 -6.70 -18.78
C SER A 162 5.08 -7.28 -20.08
N SER A 163 4.59 -8.50 -20.01
CA SER A 163 3.85 -9.12 -21.14
C SER A 163 2.35 -8.86 -21.06
N ASP A 164 1.87 -8.35 -19.94
CA ASP A 164 0.45 -8.12 -19.66
C ASP A 164 0.11 -6.66 -19.28
N PHE A 165 0.98 -5.69 -19.59
CA PHE A 165 0.74 -4.26 -19.35
C PHE A 165 -0.29 -3.71 -20.35
N ARG A 166 -1.58 -3.91 -20.03
CA ARG A 166 -2.70 -3.53 -20.92
C ARG A 166 -3.72 -2.69 -20.17
N ASN A 167 -4.02 -1.51 -20.73
CA ASN A 167 -4.98 -0.55 -20.17
C ASN A 167 -4.72 -0.20 -18.71
N ILE A 168 -3.46 -0.13 -18.30
CA ILE A 168 -3.06 0.19 -16.93
C ILE A 168 -3.06 1.71 -16.73
N SER A 169 -3.80 2.17 -15.72
CA SER A 169 -3.89 3.58 -15.34
C SER A 169 -3.00 3.94 -14.15
N GLY A 170 -2.55 2.95 -13.37
CA GLY A 170 -1.63 3.20 -12.27
C GLY A 170 -1.16 1.93 -11.59
N TYR A 171 -0.04 2.02 -10.91
CA TYR A 171 0.47 0.98 -10.01
C TYR A 171 1.29 1.58 -8.88
N GLN A 172 1.44 0.81 -7.83
CA GLN A 172 2.33 1.05 -6.71
C GLN A 172 2.79 -0.27 -6.09
N PHE A 173 4.01 -0.31 -5.57
CA PHE A 173 4.53 -1.43 -4.80
C PHE A 173 5.84 -1.07 -4.08
N THR A 174 6.27 -1.94 -3.19
CA THR A 174 7.63 -1.94 -2.63
C THR A 174 8.45 -3.00 -3.37
N LEU A 175 9.59 -2.59 -3.95
CA LEU A 175 10.62 -3.51 -4.40
C LEU A 175 11.57 -3.75 -3.23
N LYS A 176 11.59 -4.98 -2.73
CA LYS A 176 12.60 -5.44 -1.78
C LYS A 176 13.79 -5.99 -2.56
N PHE A 177 14.99 -5.67 -2.12
CA PHE A 177 16.23 -6.26 -2.65
C PHE A 177 17.22 -6.57 -1.52
N ASP A 178 18.11 -7.52 -1.77
CA ASP A 178 19.16 -7.88 -0.81
C ASP A 178 20.25 -6.80 -0.80
N GLN A 179 20.18 -5.90 0.17
CA GLN A 179 21.14 -4.82 0.37
C GLN A 179 22.56 -5.30 0.69
N SER A 180 22.72 -6.56 1.11
CA SER A 180 24.06 -7.15 1.33
C SER A 180 24.70 -7.60 0.02
N SER A 181 23.92 -7.72 -1.05
CA SER A 181 24.35 -8.20 -2.37
C SER A 181 24.18 -7.18 -3.49
N LEU A 182 23.29 -6.20 -3.33
CA LEU A 182 22.99 -5.16 -4.31
C LEU A 182 23.02 -3.77 -3.67
N MET A 183 23.79 -2.86 -4.23
CA MET A 183 23.80 -1.45 -3.89
C MET A 183 23.00 -0.67 -4.95
N TYR A 184 21.99 0.07 -4.52
CA TYR A 184 21.16 0.90 -5.39
C TYR A 184 21.93 2.11 -5.89
N GLU A 185 21.91 2.38 -7.21
CA GLU A 185 22.59 3.48 -7.87
C GLU A 185 21.64 4.54 -8.44
N GLY A 186 20.43 4.15 -8.81
CA GLY A 186 19.47 5.09 -9.39
C GLY A 186 18.40 4.42 -10.24
N THR A 187 17.54 5.24 -10.86
CA THR A 187 16.50 4.81 -11.78
C THR A 187 16.60 5.54 -13.11
N GLU A 188 16.16 4.88 -14.19
CA GLU A 188 16.02 5.47 -15.51
C GLU A 188 14.57 5.37 -15.98
N SER A 189 14.15 6.38 -16.75
CA SER A 189 12.85 6.37 -17.40
C SER A 189 12.82 5.40 -18.56
N GLY A 190 11.72 4.67 -18.69
CA GLY A 190 11.38 3.88 -19.87
C GLY A 190 10.18 4.48 -20.61
N VAL A 191 9.33 3.61 -21.18
CA VAL A 191 8.12 4.04 -21.89
C VAL A 191 7.11 4.70 -20.96
N LEU A 192 7.13 4.40 -19.66
CA LEU A 192 6.25 5.01 -18.65
C LEU A 192 6.60 6.46 -18.31
N LYS A 193 7.70 6.99 -18.84
CA LYS A 193 8.14 8.36 -18.56
C LYS A 193 8.23 8.69 -17.07
N THR A 194 8.74 7.73 -16.29
CA THR A 194 8.97 7.91 -14.86
C THR A 194 10.02 8.99 -14.58
N THR A 195 9.90 9.61 -13.42
CA THR A 195 10.87 10.56 -12.87
C THR A 195 11.26 10.12 -11.46
N GLU A 196 12.24 10.76 -10.84
CA GLU A 196 12.61 10.50 -9.45
C GLU A 196 11.42 10.60 -8.49
N ALA A 197 10.44 11.48 -8.78
CA ALA A 197 9.23 11.63 -7.98
C ALA A 197 8.32 10.37 -7.96
N ASN A 198 8.54 9.42 -8.85
CA ASN A 198 7.84 8.15 -8.88
C ASN A 198 8.47 7.08 -7.96
N PHE A 199 9.62 7.38 -7.37
CA PHE A 199 10.37 6.44 -6.55
C PHE A 199 10.66 7.00 -5.15
N GLY A 200 10.47 6.18 -4.13
CA GLY A 200 10.83 6.50 -2.75
C GLY A 200 12.13 5.79 -2.36
N THR A 201 13.20 6.55 -2.25
CA THR A 201 14.56 6.06 -2.00
C THR A 201 14.99 6.11 -0.54
N LYS A 202 14.12 6.59 0.36
CA LYS A 202 14.43 6.81 1.79
C LYS A 202 14.94 5.55 2.52
N ARG A 203 14.53 4.37 2.05
CA ARG A 203 14.85 3.08 2.68
C ARG A 203 15.67 2.14 1.80
N VAL A 204 16.38 2.65 0.81
CA VAL A 204 17.27 1.83 -0.03
C VAL A 204 18.41 1.18 0.77
N SER A 205 18.86 1.84 1.84
CA SER A 205 19.82 1.25 2.80
C SER A 205 19.26 0.08 3.61
N GLU A 206 17.93 -0.08 3.64
CA GLU A 206 17.22 -1.21 4.24
C GLU A 206 16.82 -2.26 3.17
N GLY A 207 17.25 -2.07 1.91
CA GLY A 207 16.90 -2.94 0.79
C GLY A 207 15.46 -2.74 0.28
N MET A 208 14.89 -1.55 0.45
CA MET A 208 13.53 -1.24 0.04
C MET A 208 13.45 0.02 -0.82
N LEU A 209 12.92 -0.12 -2.03
CA LEU A 209 12.61 0.95 -2.95
C LEU A 209 11.09 0.93 -3.22
N THR A 210 10.40 2.03 -2.98
CA THR A 210 8.97 2.13 -3.30
C THR A 210 8.76 2.78 -4.65
N THR A 211 7.68 2.41 -5.35
CA THR A 211 7.29 3.05 -6.62
C THR A 211 5.81 3.32 -6.67
N SER A 212 5.44 4.45 -7.29
CA SER A 212 4.07 4.84 -7.60
C SER A 212 4.04 5.59 -8.92
N TRP A 213 3.28 5.08 -9.87
CA TRP A 213 3.12 5.67 -11.19
C TRP A 213 1.64 5.70 -11.58
N ASN A 214 1.23 6.75 -12.30
CA ASN A 214 -0.14 6.89 -12.79
C ASN A 214 -0.19 7.62 -14.14
N ALA A 215 -1.27 7.39 -14.87
CA ALA A 215 -1.66 8.10 -16.08
C ALA A 215 -3.14 8.50 -16.01
N ASP A 216 -3.52 9.46 -16.83
CA ASP A 216 -4.91 9.96 -16.96
C ASP A 216 -5.84 8.96 -17.68
N LYS A 217 -5.27 8.02 -18.39
CA LYS A 217 -5.97 6.95 -19.13
C LYS A 217 -5.20 5.63 -19.04
N GLY A 218 -5.84 4.54 -19.40
CA GLY A 218 -5.18 3.23 -19.51
C GLY A 218 -4.15 3.23 -20.64
N LEU A 219 -2.92 2.87 -20.30
CA LEU A 219 -1.83 2.70 -21.26
C LEU A 219 -1.55 1.20 -21.49
N SER A 220 -1.09 0.89 -22.69
CA SER A 220 -0.71 -0.47 -23.07
C SER A 220 0.65 -0.45 -23.76
N TYR A 221 1.51 -1.40 -23.38
CA TYR A 221 2.85 -1.52 -23.92
C TYR A 221 3.14 -2.96 -24.34
N GLY A 222 4.09 -3.11 -25.26
CA GLY A 222 4.54 -4.40 -25.75
C GLY A 222 5.45 -5.11 -24.74
N LYS A 223 5.51 -6.44 -24.85
CA LYS A 223 6.32 -7.27 -23.93
C LYS A 223 7.83 -6.96 -23.95
N GLU A 224 8.33 -6.29 -24.99
CA GLU A 224 9.73 -5.89 -25.09
C GLU A 224 9.99 -4.44 -24.67
N ASP A 225 8.93 -3.67 -24.43
CA ASP A 225 9.07 -2.29 -23.97
C ASP A 225 9.62 -2.25 -22.55
N GLU A 226 10.64 -1.43 -22.32
CA GLU A 226 11.15 -1.18 -20.98
C GLU A 226 10.25 -0.18 -20.27
N LEU A 227 9.53 -0.64 -19.25
CA LEU A 227 8.66 0.22 -18.44
C LEU A 227 9.47 1.28 -17.70
N PHE A 228 10.48 0.85 -16.99
CA PHE A 228 11.51 1.64 -16.29
C PHE A 228 12.72 0.75 -16.00
N VAL A 229 13.81 1.36 -15.53
CA VAL A 229 15.05 0.67 -15.20
C VAL A 229 15.51 1.05 -13.81
N ILE A 230 16.12 0.10 -13.10
CA ILE A 230 16.81 0.34 -11.84
C ILE A 230 18.26 -0.13 -11.99
N ASN A 231 19.19 0.73 -11.58
CA ASN A 231 20.63 0.46 -11.64
C ASN A 231 21.13 0.02 -10.26
N PHE A 232 21.91 -1.06 -10.27
CA PHE A 232 22.55 -1.61 -9.08
C PHE A 232 24.02 -1.90 -9.35
N THR A 233 24.84 -1.79 -8.30
CA THR A 233 26.17 -2.41 -8.26
C THR A 233 26.10 -3.65 -7.36
N ALA A 234 26.55 -4.79 -7.88
CA ALA A 234 26.60 -6.03 -7.07
C ALA A 234 27.76 -5.97 -6.09
N THR A 235 27.52 -6.29 -4.83
CA THR A 235 28.53 -6.39 -3.77
C THR A 235 28.90 -7.83 -3.47
N ARG A 236 28.09 -8.79 -3.96
CA ARG A 236 28.33 -10.25 -3.87
C ARG A 236 27.89 -10.93 -5.17
N ASN A 237 28.51 -12.08 -5.43
CA ASN A 237 28.08 -12.94 -6.53
C ASN A 237 26.73 -13.59 -6.21
N GLY A 238 25.91 -13.84 -7.22
CA GLY A 238 24.66 -14.55 -7.07
C GLY A 238 23.78 -14.50 -8.31
N VAL A 239 22.48 -14.70 -8.13
CA VAL A 239 21.49 -14.72 -9.22
C VAL A 239 20.48 -13.61 -8.94
N LEU A 240 20.28 -12.70 -9.89
CA LEU A 240 19.50 -11.48 -9.73
C LEU A 240 18.06 -11.74 -9.26
N SER A 241 17.40 -12.76 -9.84
CA SER A 241 16.03 -13.11 -9.49
C SER A 241 15.85 -13.60 -8.04
N LYS A 242 16.92 -14.03 -7.39
CA LYS A 242 16.91 -14.44 -5.96
C LYS A 242 17.17 -13.27 -5.01
N MET A 243 17.60 -12.13 -5.55
CA MET A 243 18.03 -10.98 -4.77
C MET A 243 16.96 -9.89 -4.68
N MET A 244 15.83 -10.03 -5.39
CA MET A 244 14.78 -9.01 -5.36
C MET A 244 13.38 -9.56 -5.51
N ALA A 245 12.41 -8.81 -4.97
CA ALA A 245 10.99 -9.19 -4.97
C ALA A 245 10.08 -7.96 -4.88
N ILE A 246 8.86 -8.08 -5.39
CA ILE A 246 7.77 -7.14 -5.13
C ILE A 246 7.04 -7.57 -3.86
N ASN A 247 6.81 -6.62 -2.95
CA ASN A 247 6.04 -6.82 -1.73
C ASN A 247 5.20 -5.57 -1.33
N SER A 248 4.55 -5.65 -0.17
CA SER A 248 3.69 -4.59 0.39
C SER A 248 4.22 -4.01 1.72
N ASN A 249 5.51 -4.12 1.99
CA ASN A 249 6.07 -3.76 3.31
C ASN A 249 5.93 -2.27 3.66
N ILE A 250 6.01 -1.37 2.68
CA ILE A 250 5.85 0.08 2.86
C ILE A 250 4.64 0.54 2.06
N THR A 251 4.66 0.30 0.75
CA THR A 251 3.60 0.63 -0.19
C THR A 251 2.91 -0.66 -0.60
N SER A 252 1.60 -0.75 -0.36
CA SER A 252 0.80 -1.91 -0.76
C SER A 252 0.95 -2.19 -2.25
N ALA A 253 1.22 -3.43 -2.63
CA ALA A 253 1.34 -3.84 -4.03
C ALA A 253 -0.04 -3.87 -4.69
N GLN A 254 -0.34 -2.85 -5.49
CA GLN A 254 -1.61 -2.65 -6.17
C GLN A 254 -1.38 -2.06 -7.55
N ALA A 255 -2.17 -2.49 -8.54
CA ALA A 255 -2.24 -1.88 -9.85
C ALA A 255 -3.70 -1.74 -10.26
N TYR A 256 -3.98 -0.82 -11.16
CA TYR A 256 -5.33 -0.46 -11.55
C TYR A 256 -5.41 -0.36 -13.07
N ASP A 257 -6.41 -0.99 -13.65
CA ASP A 257 -6.73 -0.77 -15.05
C ASP A 257 -7.59 0.49 -15.25
N GLU A 258 -7.90 0.81 -16.49
CA GLU A 258 -8.72 1.99 -16.84
C GLU A 258 -10.15 1.91 -16.29
N LYS A 259 -10.64 0.71 -15.98
CA LYS A 259 -11.98 0.45 -15.42
C LYS A 259 -11.96 0.38 -13.89
N ASP A 260 -10.88 0.81 -13.26
CA ASP A 260 -10.66 0.74 -11.80
C ASP A 260 -10.59 -0.69 -11.23
N ASN A 261 -10.40 -1.73 -12.06
CA ASN A 261 -10.18 -3.07 -11.56
C ASN A 261 -8.83 -3.17 -10.86
N LEU A 262 -8.83 -3.74 -9.65
CA LEU A 262 -7.62 -3.98 -8.86
C LEU A 262 -6.89 -5.21 -9.38
N LEU A 263 -5.59 -5.04 -9.66
CA LEU A 263 -4.65 -6.10 -10.06
C LEU A 263 -3.55 -6.24 -9.01
N GLU A 264 -2.98 -7.43 -8.88
CA GLU A 264 -1.84 -7.69 -8.00
C GLU A 264 -0.52 -7.54 -8.79
N PRO A 265 0.35 -6.54 -8.48
CA PRO A 265 1.71 -6.51 -9.01
C PRO A 265 2.52 -7.71 -8.52
N VAL A 266 3.11 -8.44 -9.44
CA VAL A 266 3.98 -9.58 -9.14
C VAL A 266 5.31 -9.45 -9.88
N MET A 267 6.39 -10.00 -9.33
CA MET A 267 7.66 -10.06 -10.03
C MET A 267 7.73 -11.30 -10.90
N GLY A 268 7.93 -11.11 -12.20
CA GLY A 268 8.21 -12.15 -13.16
C GLY A 268 9.70 -12.24 -13.49
N VAL A 269 10.18 -13.44 -13.77
CA VAL A 269 11.55 -13.70 -14.22
C VAL A 269 11.49 -14.28 -15.64
N ARG A 270 12.12 -13.61 -16.58
CA ARG A 270 12.25 -14.07 -17.96
C ARG A 270 13.40 -15.06 -18.07
N THR A 271 13.09 -16.26 -18.48
CA THR A 271 14.06 -17.31 -18.77
C THR A 271 13.91 -17.77 -20.23
N ASP A 272 14.87 -18.53 -20.73
CA ASP A 272 14.79 -19.15 -22.07
C ASP A 272 13.58 -20.07 -22.25
N ARG A 273 12.96 -20.51 -21.14
CA ARG A 273 11.78 -21.40 -21.12
C ARG A 273 10.45 -20.64 -20.92
N GLY A 274 10.48 -19.31 -20.83
CA GLY A 274 9.32 -18.44 -20.59
C GLY A 274 9.43 -17.65 -19.30
N ILE A 275 8.30 -17.08 -18.86
CA ILE A 275 8.22 -16.26 -17.65
C ILE A 275 7.87 -17.17 -16.48
N VAL A 276 8.68 -17.08 -15.41
CA VAL A 276 8.44 -17.76 -14.15
C VAL A 276 8.19 -16.69 -13.08
N GLU A 277 7.08 -16.78 -12.34
CA GLU A 277 6.84 -15.88 -11.21
C GLU A 277 7.92 -16.11 -10.17
N SER A 278 8.63 -15.06 -9.78
CA SER A 278 9.67 -15.13 -8.75
C SER A 278 9.02 -15.48 -7.41
N GLY A 279 9.33 -16.66 -6.92
CA GLY A 279 8.83 -17.12 -5.63
C GLY A 279 9.64 -16.48 -4.50
N VAL A 280 9.03 -15.61 -3.72
CA VAL A 280 9.63 -15.05 -2.52
C VAL A 280 8.91 -15.61 -1.32
N PHE A 281 9.69 -16.03 -0.31
CA PHE A 281 9.16 -16.31 1.02
C PHE A 281 8.98 -14.98 1.76
N GLU A 282 7.76 -14.70 2.21
CA GLU A 282 7.45 -13.49 2.97
C GLU A 282 6.35 -13.76 3.98
N LEU A 283 6.53 -13.25 5.19
CA LEU A 283 5.51 -13.21 6.23
C LEU A 283 5.07 -11.77 6.42
N TYR A 284 3.78 -11.51 6.23
CA TYR A 284 3.19 -10.17 6.41
C TYR A 284 2.79 -9.93 7.86
N GLN A 285 2.55 -8.67 8.22
CA GLN A 285 1.95 -8.29 9.48
C GLN A 285 0.53 -8.86 9.55
N ASN A 286 0.15 -9.42 10.71
CA ASN A 286 -1.23 -9.87 10.92
C ASN A 286 -2.19 -8.68 10.93
N GLU A 287 -3.38 -8.89 10.40
CA GLU A 287 -4.40 -7.86 10.26
C GLU A 287 -5.78 -8.38 10.69
N PRO A 288 -6.46 -7.60 11.59
CA PRO A 288 -6.01 -6.39 12.29
C PRO A 288 -4.91 -6.65 13.34
N ASN A 289 -4.10 -5.63 13.64
CA ASN A 289 -3.14 -5.63 14.75
C ASN A 289 -3.15 -4.25 15.43
N PRO A 290 -3.58 -4.12 16.71
CA PRO A 290 -4.10 -5.18 17.57
C PRO A 290 -5.43 -5.77 17.10
N PHE A 291 -5.77 -6.97 17.58
CA PHE A 291 -7.04 -7.63 17.29
C PHE A 291 -7.83 -7.98 18.56
N SER A 292 -9.16 -8.02 18.45
CA SER A 292 -10.06 -8.31 19.58
C SER A 292 -10.76 -9.66 19.51
N LYS A 293 -11.08 -10.14 18.31
CA LYS A 293 -11.76 -11.41 18.08
C LYS A 293 -10.91 -12.35 17.22
N GLU A 294 -10.48 -11.87 16.07
CA GLU A 294 -9.74 -12.65 15.07
C GLU A 294 -8.81 -11.76 14.28
N THR A 295 -7.79 -12.35 13.71
CA THR A 295 -6.81 -11.70 12.85
C THR A 295 -6.41 -12.65 11.72
N VAL A 296 -5.95 -12.11 10.60
CA VAL A 296 -5.45 -12.88 9.47
C VAL A 296 -3.95 -12.71 9.37
N VAL A 297 -3.22 -13.81 9.33
CA VAL A 297 -1.81 -13.86 8.97
C VAL A 297 -1.71 -14.19 7.50
N SER A 298 -1.13 -13.28 6.74
CA SER A 298 -0.85 -13.46 5.31
C SER A 298 0.63 -13.82 5.12
N TYR A 299 0.92 -14.68 4.16
CA TYR A 299 2.29 -15.07 3.83
C TYR A 299 2.40 -15.49 2.37
N ARG A 300 3.58 -15.31 1.80
CA ARG A 300 3.89 -15.71 0.43
C ARG A 300 4.92 -16.84 0.43
N LEU A 301 4.70 -17.82 -0.42
CA LEU A 301 5.60 -18.96 -0.57
C LEU A 301 6.23 -19.00 -1.97
N PRO A 302 7.53 -19.35 -2.07
CA PRO A 302 8.21 -19.55 -3.35
C PRO A 302 7.65 -20.76 -4.12
N GLU A 303 7.20 -21.77 -3.39
CA GLU A 303 6.63 -23.02 -3.94
C GLU A 303 5.57 -23.57 -2.99
N SER A 304 4.73 -24.47 -3.50
CA SER A 304 3.71 -25.12 -2.67
C SER A 304 4.37 -26.16 -1.75
N GLY A 305 3.97 -26.19 -0.47
CA GLY A 305 4.57 -27.10 0.49
C GLY A 305 3.92 -27.07 1.86
N ALA A 306 4.50 -27.82 2.77
CA ALA A 306 4.12 -27.80 4.18
C ALA A 306 4.59 -26.50 4.85
N VAL A 307 3.73 -25.91 5.67
CA VAL A 307 3.99 -24.67 6.39
C VAL A 307 3.60 -24.85 7.84
N LYS A 308 4.46 -24.40 8.74
CA LYS A 308 4.18 -24.39 10.18
C LYS A 308 4.10 -22.95 10.66
N LEU A 309 2.93 -22.56 11.18
CA LEU A 309 2.72 -21.25 11.79
C LEU A 309 2.62 -21.44 13.31
N THR A 310 3.57 -20.88 14.07
CA THR A 310 3.63 -20.99 15.51
C THR A 310 3.37 -19.64 16.15
N VAL A 311 2.45 -19.59 17.12
CA VAL A 311 2.17 -18.39 17.93
C VAL A 311 2.70 -18.63 19.35
N TYR A 312 3.41 -17.62 19.89
CA TYR A 312 4.00 -17.70 21.22
C TYR A 312 3.96 -16.34 21.95
N ASP A 313 4.07 -16.37 23.26
CA ASP A 313 4.10 -15.17 24.09
C ASP A 313 5.52 -14.55 24.19
N VAL A 314 5.65 -13.46 24.91
CA VAL A 314 6.93 -12.74 25.12
C VAL A 314 7.99 -13.57 25.84
N THR A 315 7.61 -14.64 26.52
CA THR A 315 8.54 -15.55 27.22
C THR A 315 9.03 -16.68 26.33
N GLY A 316 8.51 -16.78 25.10
CA GLY A 316 8.78 -17.87 24.17
C GLY A 316 7.91 -19.12 24.37
N LYS A 317 6.91 -19.06 25.27
CA LYS A 317 5.96 -20.15 25.45
C LYS A 317 5.05 -20.27 24.24
N VAL A 318 5.04 -21.43 23.60
CA VAL A 318 4.16 -21.72 22.47
C VAL A 318 2.70 -21.78 22.95
N LEU A 319 1.85 -20.98 22.34
CA LEU A 319 0.43 -20.91 22.59
C LEU A 319 -0.37 -21.77 21.60
N ARG A 320 0.02 -21.73 20.33
CA ARG A 320 -0.64 -22.49 19.27
C ARG A 320 0.33 -22.80 18.14
N VAL A 321 0.13 -23.97 17.51
CA VAL A 321 0.82 -24.38 16.28
C VAL A 321 -0.24 -24.75 15.25
N TYR A 322 -0.11 -24.21 14.04
CA TYR A 322 -0.93 -24.55 12.89
C TYR A 322 -0.03 -25.23 11.84
N GLU A 323 -0.38 -26.45 11.46
CA GLU A 323 0.25 -27.16 10.36
C GLU A 323 -0.62 -26.96 9.12
N LEU A 324 -0.07 -26.30 8.11
CA LEU A 324 -0.80 -25.83 6.94
C LEU A 324 -0.21 -26.42 5.68
N LYS A 325 -1.00 -26.47 4.61
CA LYS A 325 -0.53 -26.71 3.25
C LYS A 325 -0.60 -25.39 2.50
N GLY A 326 0.56 -24.75 2.30
CA GLY A 326 0.64 -23.50 1.55
C GLY A 326 0.75 -23.77 0.05
N GLN A 327 0.19 -22.88 -0.73
CA GLN A 327 0.33 -22.88 -2.18
C GLN A 327 1.39 -21.86 -2.59
N LYS A 328 2.03 -22.05 -3.75
CA LYS A 328 2.90 -21.03 -4.34
C LYS A 328 2.15 -19.70 -4.48
N GLY A 329 2.78 -18.57 -4.07
CA GLY A 329 2.18 -17.24 -4.06
C GLY A 329 1.57 -16.91 -2.70
N LEU A 330 0.58 -16.03 -2.69
CA LEU A 330 -0.04 -15.47 -1.48
C LEU A 330 -1.00 -16.48 -0.82
N ASN A 331 -0.84 -16.64 0.49
CA ASN A 331 -1.67 -17.49 1.35
C ASN A 331 -2.19 -16.67 2.53
N HIS A 332 -3.30 -17.13 3.12
CA HIS A 332 -3.92 -16.51 4.29
C HIS A 332 -4.30 -17.56 5.32
N HIS A 333 -4.09 -17.25 6.60
CA HIS A 333 -4.55 -18.09 7.70
C HIS A 333 -5.20 -17.22 8.78
N GLN A 334 -6.45 -17.54 9.14
CA GLN A 334 -7.20 -16.84 10.17
C GLN A 334 -6.90 -17.42 11.55
N ILE A 335 -6.60 -16.56 12.51
CA ILE A 335 -6.35 -16.92 13.91
C ILE A 335 -7.44 -16.30 14.76
N SER A 336 -8.13 -17.12 15.55
CA SER A 336 -9.11 -16.67 16.54
C SER A 336 -8.42 -16.39 17.88
N LYS A 337 -8.80 -15.31 18.56
CA LYS A 337 -8.31 -15.00 19.90
C LYS A 337 -8.62 -16.10 20.91
N GLY A 338 -9.77 -16.78 20.74
CA GLY A 338 -10.17 -17.92 21.58
C GLY A 338 -9.20 -19.10 21.52
N ASP A 339 -8.49 -19.28 20.40
CA ASP A 339 -7.53 -20.36 20.24
C ASP A 339 -6.19 -20.11 20.98
N LEU A 340 -5.93 -18.84 21.30
CA LEU A 340 -4.64 -18.45 21.90
C LEU A 340 -4.68 -18.41 23.43
N ASN A 341 -5.86 -18.19 24.04
CA ASN A 341 -6.06 -18.05 25.48
C ASN A 341 -5.01 -17.15 26.16
N ALA A 342 -4.60 -16.08 25.49
CA ALA A 342 -3.58 -15.16 25.93
C ALA A 342 -3.96 -13.71 25.64
N THR A 343 -3.36 -12.77 26.40
CA THR A 343 -3.51 -11.33 26.24
C THR A 343 -2.13 -10.66 26.26
N GLY A 344 -2.03 -9.48 25.65
CA GLY A 344 -0.78 -8.72 25.56
C GLY A 344 -0.06 -8.94 24.24
N VAL A 345 1.25 -8.69 24.24
CA VAL A 345 2.09 -8.82 23.05
C VAL A 345 2.38 -10.29 22.78
N LEU A 346 2.08 -10.72 21.57
CA LEU A 346 2.37 -12.05 21.07
C LEU A 346 3.32 -11.96 19.86
N TYR A 347 3.90 -13.10 19.50
CA TYR A 347 4.72 -13.26 18.31
C TYR A 347 4.21 -14.46 17.51
N TYR A 348 4.40 -14.42 16.21
CA TYR A 348 4.14 -15.58 15.36
C TYR A 348 5.30 -15.78 14.40
N GLN A 349 5.64 -17.05 14.20
CA GLN A 349 6.71 -17.52 13.32
C GLN A 349 6.12 -18.43 12.26
N LEU A 350 6.54 -18.21 11.03
CA LEU A 350 6.21 -19.05 9.88
C LEU A 350 7.46 -19.79 9.42
N ASP A 351 7.39 -21.12 9.40
CA ASP A 351 8.43 -21.99 8.88
C ASP A 351 7.89 -22.71 7.63
N ALA A 352 8.62 -22.65 6.51
CA ALA A 352 8.28 -23.32 5.25
C ALA A 352 9.56 -23.70 4.52
N ALA A 353 9.79 -25.00 4.32
CA ALA A 353 11.06 -25.54 3.80
C ALA A 353 12.26 -24.94 4.56
N ASP A 354 13.20 -24.32 3.84
CA ASP A 354 14.42 -23.70 4.42
C ASP A 354 14.20 -22.23 4.84
N HIS A 355 12.96 -21.76 4.86
CA HIS A 355 12.64 -20.37 5.17
C HIS A 355 11.95 -20.24 6.52
N THR A 356 12.32 -19.22 7.28
CA THR A 356 11.65 -18.85 8.52
C THR A 356 11.52 -17.32 8.62
N ALA A 357 10.41 -16.84 9.17
CA ALA A 357 10.20 -15.43 9.49
C ALA A 357 9.34 -15.28 10.73
N THR A 358 9.58 -14.21 11.50
CA THR A 358 8.85 -13.90 12.74
C THR A 358 8.32 -12.46 12.69
N LYS A 359 7.10 -12.28 13.22
CA LYS A 359 6.46 -10.97 13.38
C LYS A 359 5.86 -10.84 14.78
N LYS A 360 5.66 -9.59 15.20
CA LYS A 360 4.93 -9.24 16.44
C LYS A 360 3.44 -9.11 16.13
N MET A 361 2.61 -9.65 17.02
CA MET A 361 1.16 -9.62 16.94
C MET A 361 0.58 -8.75 18.06
#